data_3fad32eb22b51f7240f320abac7fb864
#
_entry.id   3fad32eb22b51f7240f320abac7fb864
#
_cell.length_a   1.000
_cell.length_b   1.000
_cell.length_c   1.000
_cell.angle_alpha   90.00
_cell.angle_beta   90.00
_cell.angle_gamma   90.00
#
_symmetry.space_group_name_H-M   'P 1'
#
loop_
_entity.id
_entity.type
_entity.pdbx_description
1 polymer ?
#
loop_
_entity_poly.entity_id
_entity_poly.type
_entity_poly.pdbx_seq_one_letter_code
_entity_poly.pdbx_strand_id
1 'polypeptide(L)'
;MSLSLHRGALSATVLLAAFAISAFKSATTSSNGGLLHAISTPTDKTVISYNGDKSIAKLVTTHAMGDDQYTDVRIPVYQSGKLVKTMSTADEKEQAPTLFSSFGYDAKGHIEKISYYEENQVSGYDSLVYDNKGQLAARYFFVIPAGKKTFENHYCQLYTWDAKGNIIQQENMGRIADNAAFALSSTVGFKYDDKKNSQRSVADFGYITDLNAVNLSANNIVSEVITPANGAHAIAKSYAYAYNSNHYPEKVTTKNNNEEVITELTWE
;
A
#
# COMPACT_ATOMS: atom_id res chain seq x y z
N MET A 1 -18.95 -24.19 12.48
CA MET A 1 -17.79 -24.64 11.70
C MET A 1 -17.17 -23.36 11.14
N SER A 2 -16.16 -22.80 11.84
CA SER A 2 -15.57 -21.51 11.50
C SER A 2 -14.49 -21.73 10.44
N LEU A 3 -14.63 -21.09 9.30
CA LEU A 3 -13.57 -21.00 8.28
C LEU A 3 -12.52 -19.98 8.76
N SER A 4 -11.37 -20.49 9.22
CA SER A 4 -10.20 -19.64 9.42
C SER A 4 -9.63 -19.24 8.06
N LEU A 5 -9.75 -17.96 7.70
CA LEU A 5 -9.06 -17.37 6.56
C LEU A 5 -7.56 -17.30 6.84
N HIS A 6 -6.79 -18.23 6.27
CA HIS A 6 -5.34 -18.15 6.25
C HIS A 6 -4.92 -16.95 5.41
N ARG A 7 -4.35 -15.95 6.05
CA ARG A 7 -3.59 -14.91 5.34
C ARG A 7 -2.25 -15.46 4.88
N GLY A 8 -2.29 -16.20 3.77
CA GLY A 8 -1.10 -16.44 2.95
C GLY A 8 -0.81 -15.19 2.13
N ALA A 9 0.46 -14.92 1.87
CA ALA A 9 0.96 -13.80 1.08
C ALA A 9 0.01 -13.42 -0.07
N LEU A 10 -0.53 -12.21 -0.03
CA LEU A 10 -1.35 -11.63 -1.10
C LEU A 10 -0.48 -11.42 -2.33
N SER A 11 -0.35 -12.46 -3.14
CA SER A 11 -0.08 -12.29 -4.56
C SER A 11 -1.36 -11.74 -5.15
N ALA A 12 -1.34 -10.48 -5.58
CA ALA A 12 -2.45 -9.87 -6.32
C ALA A 12 -2.61 -10.61 -7.66
N THR A 13 -3.45 -11.66 -7.66
CA THR A 13 -3.94 -12.28 -8.89
C THR A 13 -5.27 -11.60 -9.21
N VAL A 14 -5.22 -10.64 -10.14
CA VAL A 14 -6.42 -10.01 -10.69
C VAL A 14 -7.10 -11.01 -11.61
N LEU A 15 -8.24 -11.54 -11.19
CA LEU A 15 -9.18 -12.27 -12.06
C LEU A 15 -10.18 -11.26 -12.64
N LEU A 16 -10.23 -11.19 -13.97
CA LEU A 16 -11.18 -10.32 -14.69
C LEU A 16 -12.57 -10.95 -14.74
N ALA A 17 -13.56 -10.11 -14.43
CA ALA A 17 -14.90 -10.24 -14.98
C ALA A 17 -15.29 -8.89 -15.61
N ALA A 18 -15.59 -8.91 -16.91
CA ALA A 18 -16.10 -7.75 -17.63
C ALA A 18 -17.56 -7.54 -17.27
N PHE A 19 -17.92 -6.37 -16.71
CA PHE A 19 -19.31 -5.95 -16.55
C PHE A 19 -19.54 -4.47 -16.90
N ALA A 20 -20.75 -4.22 -17.35
CA ALA A 20 -21.28 -3.06 -18.02
C ALA A 20 -21.14 -1.77 -17.21
N ILE A 21 -20.77 -0.70 -17.93
CA ILE A 21 -20.64 0.67 -17.46
C ILE A 21 -22.01 1.25 -17.16
N SER A 22 -22.33 1.48 -15.90
CA SER A 22 -23.33 2.49 -15.52
C SER A 22 -22.59 3.78 -15.18
N ALA A 23 -22.83 4.80 -16.01
CA ALA A 23 -22.22 6.12 -15.86
C ALA A 23 -22.70 6.81 -14.58
N PHE A 24 -21.88 6.84 -13.56
CA PHE A 24 -22.02 7.79 -12.45
C PHE A 24 -21.54 9.17 -12.94
N LYS A 25 -22.45 10.14 -13.02
CA LYS A 25 -22.08 11.55 -13.17
C LYS A 25 -21.39 12.00 -11.89
N SER A 26 -20.07 12.11 -11.92
CA SER A 26 -19.29 12.76 -10.87
C SER A 26 -19.63 14.25 -10.84
N ALA A 27 -20.15 14.74 -9.73
CA ALA A 27 -20.24 16.16 -9.47
C ALA A 27 -18.83 16.67 -9.18
N THR A 28 -18.24 17.41 -10.11
CA THR A 28 -16.96 18.11 -9.91
C THR A 28 -17.16 19.24 -8.90
N THR A 29 -16.87 18.99 -7.65
CA THR A 29 -16.59 20.05 -6.68
C THR A 29 -15.10 20.37 -6.77
N SER A 30 -14.76 21.50 -7.42
CA SER A 30 -13.41 22.04 -7.41
C SER A 30 -13.11 22.51 -5.99
N SER A 31 -12.36 21.72 -5.21
CA SER A 31 -11.78 22.17 -3.96
C SER A 31 -10.37 22.72 -4.21
N ASN A 32 -10.08 23.91 -3.69
CA ASN A 32 -8.74 24.53 -3.74
C ASN A 32 -7.77 23.90 -2.71
N GLY A 33 -8.07 22.72 -2.18
CA GLY A 33 -7.30 22.02 -1.19
C GLY A 33 -6.54 20.85 -1.81
N GLY A 34 -5.32 20.61 -1.43
CA GLY A 34 -4.46 19.56 -1.98
C GLY A 34 -4.49 18.26 -1.19
N LEU A 35 -5.57 17.91 -0.48
CA LEU A 35 -5.70 16.65 0.24
C LEU A 35 -6.41 15.60 -0.64
N LEU A 36 -5.81 14.43 -0.76
CA LEU A 36 -6.39 13.31 -1.48
C LEU A 36 -7.60 12.77 -0.71
N HIS A 37 -8.79 12.90 -1.30
CA HIS A 37 -10.04 12.50 -0.64
C HIS A 37 -10.43 11.06 -0.95
N ALA A 38 -10.36 10.64 -2.22
CA ALA A 38 -10.68 9.25 -2.56
C ALA A 38 -9.85 8.73 -3.74
N ILE A 39 -9.69 7.42 -3.74
CA ILE A 39 -9.10 6.61 -4.82
C ILE A 39 -10.15 5.57 -5.20
N SER A 40 -10.55 5.50 -6.47
CA SER A 40 -11.57 4.57 -6.96
C SER A 40 -11.09 3.81 -8.18
N THR A 41 -11.24 2.50 -8.17
CA THR A 41 -11.10 1.59 -9.31
C THR A 41 -12.47 0.99 -9.65
N PRO A 42 -12.62 0.18 -10.70
CA PRO A 42 -13.88 -0.52 -10.96
C PRO A 42 -14.35 -1.45 -9.82
N THR A 43 -13.43 -1.97 -9.02
CA THR A 43 -13.71 -2.95 -7.96
C THR A 43 -13.52 -2.40 -6.55
N ASP A 44 -12.74 -1.33 -6.39
CA ASP A 44 -12.34 -0.84 -5.08
C ASP A 44 -12.53 0.66 -4.96
N LYS A 45 -12.93 1.11 -3.78
CA LYS A 45 -12.98 2.54 -3.45
C LYS A 45 -12.44 2.76 -2.06
N THR A 46 -11.38 3.56 -1.96
CA THR A 46 -10.86 4.05 -0.67
C THR A 46 -11.24 5.51 -0.49
N VAL A 47 -11.89 5.83 0.63
CA VAL A 47 -12.20 7.19 1.06
C VAL A 47 -11.33 7.53 2.26
N ILE A 48 -10.70 8.70 2.24
CA ILE A 48 -9.80 9.19 3.28
C ILE A 48 -10.47 10.36 3.99
N SER A 49 -10.53 10.30 5.31
CA SER A 49 -10.98 11.40 6.17
C SER A 49 -9.81 11.89 7.01
N TYR A 50 -9.78 13.19 7.30
CA TYR A 50 -8.67 13.84 7.98
C TYR A 50 -9.09 14.48 9.31
N ASN A 51 -8.15 14.54 10.25
CA ASN A 51 -8.23 15.35 11.45
C ASN A 51 -7.97 16.84 11.10
N GLY A 52 -8.22 17.73 12.04
CA GLY A 52 -7.99 19.17 11.84
C GLY A 52 -6.52 19.54 11.59
N ASP A 53 -5.57 18.69 11.99
CA ASP A 53 -4.13 18.83 11.74
C ASP A 53 -3.68 18.18 10.41
N LYS A 54 -4.61 17.70 9.58
CA LYS A 54 -4.41 17.01 8.31
C LYS A 54 -3.77 15.62 8.42
N SER A 55 -3.64 15.04 9.62
CA SER A 55 -3.35 13.62 9.78
C SER A 55 -4.58 12.80 9.37
N ILE A 56 -4.37 11.53 8.96
CA ILE A 56 -5.48 10.65 8.56
C ILE A 56 -6.33 10.32 9.79
N ALA A 57 -7.62 10.63 9.76
CA ALA A 57 -8.57 10.21 10.79
C ALA A 57 -9.11 8.81 10.54
N LYS A 58 -9.39 8.48 9.27
CA LYS A 58 -9.98 7.19 8.89
C LYS A 58 -9.76 6.93 7.40
N LEU A 59 -9.52 5.66 7.05
CA LEU A 59 -9.63 5.14 5.68
C LEU A 59 -10.76 4.12 5.64
N VAL A 60 -11.62 4.24 4.65
CA VAL A 60 -12.70 3.29 4.38
C VAL A 60 -12.48 2.73 2.99
N THR A 61 -12.15 1.46 2.90
CA THR A 61 -11.98 0.77 1.62
C THR A 61 -13.14 -0.19 1.42
N THR A 62 -13.86 0.00 0.33
CA THR A 62 -14.95 -0.87 -0.09
C THR A 62 -14.47 -1.69 -1.28
N HIS A 63 -14.68 -2.99 -1.23
CA HIS A 63 -14.30 -3.96 -2.26
C HIS A 63 -15.54 -4.60 -2.83
N ALA A 64 -15.68 -4.64 -4.16
CA ALA A 64 -16.73 -5.37 -4.87
C ALA A 64 -16.18 -6.71 -5.37
N MET A 65 -16.86 -7.81 -5.03
CA MET A 65 -16.56 -9.17 -5.51
C MET A 65 -17.82 -9.80 -6.10
N GLY A 66 -18.00 -9.65 -7.42
CA GLY A 66 -19.26 -10.03 -8.07
C GLY A 66 -20.43 -9.21 -7.53
N ASP A 67 -21.44 -9.89 -6.98
CA ASP A 67 -22.62 -9.25 -6.35
C ASP A 67 -22.40 -8.90 -4.87
N ASP A 68 -21.31 -9.33 -4.28
CA ASP A 68 -20.98 -9.09 -2.88
C ASP A 68 -20.11 -7.83 -2.72
N GLN A 69 -20.26 -7.16 -1.60
CA GLN A 69 -19.46 -6.01 -1.19
C GLN A 69 -18.99 -6.18 0.26
N TYR A 70 -17.72 -5.92 0.51
CA TYR A 70 -17.20 -5.87 1.86
C TYR A 70 -16.40 -4.60 2.09
N THR A 71 -16.33 -4.19 3.35
CA THR A 71 -15.67 -2.95 3.76
C THR A 71 -14.53 -3.27 4.73
N ASP A 72 -13.41 -2.57 4.56
CA ASP A 72 -12.29 -2.55 5.49
C ASP A 72 -12.09 -1.10 5.97
N VAL A 73 -12.18 -0.89 7.27
CA VAL A 73 -12.00 0.41 7.90
C VAL A 73 -10.70 0.41 8.69
N ARG A 74 -9.81 1.39 8.42
CA ARG A 74 -8.60 1.64 9.20
C ARG A 74 -8.73 2.96 9.93
N ILE A 75 -8.48 2.94 11.23
CA ILE A 75 -8.55 4.11 12.11
C ILE A 75 -7.17 4.31 12.75
N PRO A 76 -6.34 5.22 12.21
CA PRO A 76 -5.06 5.56 12.79
C PRO A 76 -5.23 6.26 14.15
N VAL A 77 -4.31 6.00 15.06
CA VAL A 77 -4.25 6.65 16.38
C VAL A 77 -2.88 7.31 16.51
N TYR A 78 -2.89 8.58 16.89
CA TYR A 78 -1.70 9.39 17.05
C TYR A 78 -1.49 9.78 18.52
N GLN A 79 -0.22 9.82 18.93
CA GLN A 79 0.20 10.37 20.23
C GLN A 79 1.37 11.33 20.00
N SER A 80 1.24 12.57 20.48
CA SER A 80 2.25 13.61 20.27
C SER A 80 2.67 13.77 18.80
N GLY A 81 1.71 13.69 17.87
CA GLY A 81 1.91 13.83 16.43
C GLY A 81 2.53 12.59 15.74
N LYS A 82 2.75 11.49 16.46
CA LYS A 82 3.28 10.24 15.90
C LYS A 82 2.18 9.19 15.77
N LEU A 83 2.16 8.47 14.64
CA LEU A 83 1.30 7.31 14.42
C LEU A 83 1.73 6.17 15.35
N VAL A 84 0.90 5.78 16.33
CA VAL A 84 1.27 4.73 17.31
C VAL A 84 0.59 3.40 17.05
N LYS A 85 -0.60 3.41 16.48
CA LYS A 85 -1.33 2.18 16.11
C LYS A 85 -2.41 2.46 15.09
N THR A 86 -2.92 1.41 14.45
CA THR A 86 -4.17 1.44 13.70
C THR A 86 -5.16 0.45 14.28
N MET A 87 -6.41 0.86 14.34
CA MET A 87 -7.54 -0.02 14.63
C MET A 87 -8.21 -0.43 13.32
N SER A 88 -8.92 -1.56 13.32
CA SER A 88 -9.64 -2.07 12.15
C SER A 88 -11.02 -2.56 12.53
N THR A 89 -11.97 -2.35 11.61
CA THR A 89 -13.30 -2.95 11.66
C THR A 89 -13.78 -3.28 10.24
N ALA A 90 -14.71 -4.22 10.13
CA ALA A 90 -15.37 -4.57 8.86
C ALA A 90 -16.61 -3.71 8.57
N ASP A 91 -17.06 -2.91 9.53
CA ASP A 91 -18.23 -2.03 9.40
C ASP A 91 -17.92 -0.65 10.02
N GLU A 92 -18.21 0.42 9.30
CA GLU A 92 -18.10 1.80 9.83
C GLU A 92 -18.96 2.06 11.07
N LYS A 93 -20.02 1.29 11.25
CA LYS A 93 -20.97 1.40 12.37
C LYS A 93 -20.59 0.53 13.56
N GLU A 94 -19.58 -0.32 13.43
CA GLU A 94 -19.13 -1.19 14.50
C GLU A 94 -18.53 -0.38 15.65
N GLN A 95 -19.04 -0.59 16.86
CA GLN A 95 -18.68 0.22 18.03
C GLN A 95 -17.35 -0.19 18.69
N ALA A 96 -16.78 -1.33 18.33
CA ALA A 96 -15.56 -1.87 18.93
C ALA A 96 -14.52 -2.32 17.89
N PRO A 97 -13.82 -1.38 17.23
CA PRO A 97 -12.74 -1.74 16.31
C PRO A 97 -11.60 -2.44 17.06
N THR A 98 -11.00 -3.46 16.45
CA THR A 98 -9.91 -4.25 17.00
C THR A 98 -8.54 -3.65 16.64
N LEU A 99 -7.52 -3.95 17.45
CA LEU A 99 -6.15 -3.55 17.15
C LEU A 99 -5.67 -4.30 15.90
N PHE A 100 -5.26 -3.53 14.87
CA PHE A 100 -4.73 -4.08 13.63
C PHE A 100 -3.21 -4.02 13.57
N SER A 101 -2.61 -2.85 13.85
CA SER A 101 -1.16 -2.69 13.85
C SER A 101 -0.68 -1.71 14.91
N SER A 102 0.61 -1.81 15.29
CA SER A 102 1.31 -0.83 16.12
C SER A 102 2.67 -0.50 15.53
N PHE A 103 3.18 0.70 15.85
CA PHE A 103 4.38 1.26 15.25
C PHE A 103 5.44 1.54 16.32
N GLY A 104 6.63 0.97 16.15
CA GLY A 104 7.82 1.23 16.94
C GLY A 104 8.75 2.19 16.19
N TYR A 105 9.45 3.05 16.93
CA TYR A 105 10.31 4.09 16.38
C TYR A 105 11.76 3.91 16.81
N ASP A 106 12.70 4.18 15.88
CA ASP A 106 14.12 4.31 16.19
C ASP A 106 14.43 5.62 16.92
N ALA A 107 15.68 5.76 17.36
CA ALA A 107 16.14 6.98 18.07
C ALA A 107 16.11 8.24 17.17
N LYS A 108 16.07 8.09 15.85
CA LYS A 108 15.96 9.21 14.90
C LYS A 108 14.51 9.59 14.59
N GLY A 109 13.54 8.79 15.06
CA GLY A 109 12.12 9.02 14.85
C GLY A 109 11.55 8.38 13.59
N HIS A 110 12.26 7.45 12.94
CA HIS A 110 11.69 6.64 11.85
C HIS A 110 10.93 5.45 12.43
N ILE A 111 9.88 5.02 11.77
CA ILE A 111 9.18 3.77 12.11
C ILE A 111 10.11 2.59 11.75
N GLU A 112 10.69 1.93 12.77
CA GLU A 112 11.58 0.79 12.56
C GLU A 112 10.86 -0.57 12.62
N LYS A 113 9.63 -0.59 13.17
CA LYS A 113 8.86 -1.80 13.33
C LYS A 113 7.36 -1.53 13.16
N ILE A 114 6.69 -2.39 12.40
CA ILE A 114 5.23 -2.45 12.30
C ILE A 114 4.80 -3.83 12.78
N SER A 115 4.11 -3.93 13.92
CA SER A 115 3.57 -5.19 14.43
C SER A 115 2.11 -5.32 14.02
N TYR A 116 1.71 -6.49 13.50
CA TYR A 116 0.36 -6.83 13.09
C TYR A 116 -0.30 -7.75 14.12
N TYR A 117 -1.60 -7.59 14.31
CA TYR A 117 -2.33 -8.28 15.36
C TYR A 117 -3.51 -9.09 14.80
N GLU A 118 -3.68 -10.28 15.33
CA GLU A 118 -4.89 -11.11 15.23
C GLU A 118 -5.30 -11.52 16.64
N GLU A 119 -6.56 -11.39 16.97
CA GLU A 119 -7.10 -11.70 18.31
C GLU A 119 -6.30 -11.07 19.47
N ASN A 120 -5.85 -9.82 19.27
CA ASN A 120 -4.98 -9.06 20.19
C ASN A 120 -3.58 -9.68 20.45
N GLN A 121 -3.15 -10.64 19.65
CA GLN A 121 -1.79 -11.19 19.69
C GLN A 121 -1.02 -10.78 18.45
N VAL A 122 0.29 -10.58 18.58
CA VAL A 122 1.14 -10.26 17.42
C VAL A 122 1.22 -11.50 16.53
N SER A 123 0.64 -11.42 15.33
CA SER A 123 0.66 -12.49 14.32
C SER A 123 1.85 -12.37 13.35
N GLY A 124 2.41 -11.16 13.22
CA GLY A 124 3.57 -10.89 12.38
C GLY A 124 4.11 -9.48 12.61
N TYR A 125 5.25 -9.18 12.05
CA TYR A 125 5.78 -7.83 12.05
C TYR A 125 6.73 -7.58 10.89
N ASP A 126 6.84 -6.31 10.48
CA ASP A 126 7.88 -5.82 9.59
C ASP A 126 8.99 -5.15 10.40
N SER A 127 10.23 -5.42 10.03
CA SER A 127 11.40 -4.65 10.47
C SER A 127 11.90 -3.79 9.32
N LEU A 128 12.03 -2.49 9.56
CA LEU A 128 12.34 -1.47 8.57
C LEU A 128 13.75 -0.95 8.81
N VAL A 129 14.56 -0.89 7.76
CA VAL A 129 15.93 -0.38 7.80
C VAL A 129 16.02 0.82 6.87
N TYR A 130 16.63 1.90 7.36
CA TYR A 130 16.79 3.14 6.61
C TYR A 130 18.26 3.39 6.29
N ASP A 131 18.49 4.04 5.15
CA ASP A 131 19.82 4.50 4.75
C ASP A 131 20.24 5.76 5.55
N ASN A 132 21.42 6.28 5.24
CA ASN A 132 21.95 7.49 5.88
C ASN A 132 21.19 8.78 5.52
N LYS A 133 20.32 8.75 4.52
CA LYS A 133 19.43 9.84 4.10
C LYS A 133 18.03 9.74 4.72
N GLY A 134 17.76 8.66 5.50
CA GLY A 134 16.45 8.38 6.07
C GLY A 134 15.45 7.79 5.06
N GLN A 135 15.93 7.24 3.94
CA GLN A 135 15.10 6.54 2.97
C GLN A 135 15.02 5.05 3.33
N LEU A 136 13.85 4.43 3.19
CA LEU A 136 13.67 3.01 3.46
C LEU A 136 14.56 2.18 2.52
N ALA A 137 15.56 1.50 3.09
CA ALA A 137 16.51 0.69 2.34
C ALA A 137 16.09 -0.78 2.28
N ALA A 138 15.47 -1.29 3.36
CA ALA A 138 15.00 -2.67 3.41
C ALA A 138 13.77 -2.81 4.31
N ARG A 139 12.92 -3.79 3.96
CA ARG A 139 11.76 -4.25 4.74
C ARG A 139 11.84 -5.75 4.89
N TYR A 140 11.93 -6.25 6.11
CA TYR A 140 11.98 -7.68 6.46
C TYR A 140 10.65 -8.10 7.05
N PHE A 141 10.08 -9.18 6.52
CA PHE A 141 8.78 -9.71 6.95
C PHE A 141 8.97 -10.87 7.90
N PHE A 142 8.40 -10.77 9.09
CA PHE A 142 8.44 -11.81 10.12
C PHE A 142 7.03 -12.31 10.38
N VAL A 143 6.85 -13.62 10.28
CA VAL A 143 5.57 -14.31 10.54
C VAL A 143 5.83 -15.54 11.38
N ILE A 144 4.78 -16.04 12.06
CA ILE A 144 4.82 -17.35 12.72
C ILE A 144 4.31 -18.38 11.73
N PRO A 145 5.15 -19.27 11.17
CA PRO A 145 4.69 -20.31 10.26
C PRO A 145 3.74 -21.29 10.96
N ALA A 146 2.86 -21.93 10.19
CA ALA A 146 1.95 -22.94 10.72
C ALA A 146 2.71 -24.04 11.48
N GLY A 147 2.27 -24.32 12.72
CA GLY A 147 2.89 -25.30 13.61
C GLY A 147 4.17 -24.85 14.33
N LYS A 148 4.61 -23.60 14.12
CA LYS A 148 5.74 -22.99 14.84
C LYS A 148 5.25 -22.10 15.99
N LYS A 149 6.17 -21.71 16.87
CA LYS A 149 5.90 -20.78 17.99
C LYS A 149 6.79 -19.53 17.94
N THR A 150 7.72 -19.48 17.00
CA THR A 150 8.70 -18.41 16.84
C THR A 150 8.49 -17.70 15.52
N PHE A 151 8.79 -16.41 15.49
CA PHE A 151 8.80 -15.64 14.25
C PHE A 151 9.96 -16.09 13.36
N GLU A 152 9.66 -16.29 12.09
CA GLU A 152 10.64 -16.60 11.05
C GLU A 152 10.57 -15.53 9.96
N ASN A 153 11.72 -15.19 9.39
CA ASN A 153 11.83 -14.26 8.28
C ASN A 153 12.17 -15.01 7.01
N HIS A 154 11.22 -15.12 6.08
CA HIS A 154 11.42 -15.81 4.79
C HIS A 154 11.45 -14.87 3.60
N TYR A 155 11.10 -13.60 3.79
CA TYR A 155 11.03 -12.59 2.73
C TYR A 155 11.60 -11.27 3.18
N CYS A 156 12.25 -10.57 2.25
CA CYS A 156 12.57 -9.17 2.40
C CYS A 156 12.47 -8.44 1.05
N GLN A 157 12.34 -7.13 1.14
CA GLN A 157 12.39 -6.20 0.02
C GLN A 157 13.54 -5.24 0.23
N LEU A 158 14.35 -5.04 -0.81
CA LEU A 158 15.43 -4.05 -0.81
C LEU A 158 15.06 -2.95 -1.80
N TYR A 159 15.30 -1.70 -1.44
CA TYR A 159 14.91 -0.53 -2.23
C TYR A 159 16.12 0.28 -2.66
N THR A 160 16.18 0.63 -3.93
CA THR A 160 17.16 1.56 -4.49
C THR A 160 16.46 2.85 -4.88
N TRP A 161 16.99 3.98 -4.43
CA TRP A 161 16.42 5.31 -4.63
C TRP A 161 17.25 6.16 -5.58
N ASP A 162 16.59 7.01 -6.36
CA ASP A 162 17.24 8.06 -7.12
C ASP A 162 17.48 9.33 -6.28
N ALA A 163 18.15 10.31 -6.87
CA ALA A 163 18.42 11.59 -6.21
C ALA A 163 17.17 12.47 -6.03
N LYS A 164 16.05 12.16 -6.71
CA LYS A 164 14.77 12.87 -6.62
C LYS A 164 13.86 12.31 -5.52
N GLY A 165 14.25 11.19 -4.90
CA GLY A 165 13.45 10.52 -3.87
C GLY A 165 12.42 9.54 -4.45
N ASN A 166 12.72 8.89 -5.56
CA ASN A 166 11.93 7.83 -6.15
C ASN A 166 12.61 6.48 -5.98
N ILE A 167 11.84 5.43 -5.71
CA ILE A 167 12.32 4.04 -5.72
C ILE A 167 12.47 3.62 -7.18
N ILE A 168 13.70 3.53 -7.70
CA ILE A 168 13.96 3.11 -9.08
C ILE A 168 14.01 1.59 -9.25
N GLN A 169 14.28 0.87 -8.16
CA GLN A 169 14.34 -0.59 -8.14
C GLN A 169 13.90 -1.13 -6.78
N GLN A 170 13.15 -2.22 -6.82
CA GLN A 170 12.84 -3.06 -5.68
C GLN A 170 13.29 -4.48 -5.99
N GLU A 171 14.08 -5.09 -5.10
CA GLU A 171 14.43 -6.50 -5.14
C GLU A 171 13.59 -7.25 -4.12
N ASN A 172 12.87 -8.26 -4.60
CA ASN A 172 12.13 -9.19 -3.74
C ASN A 172 13.00 -10.41 -3.51
N MET A 173 13.35 -10.64 -2.25
CA MET A 173 14.23 -11.71 -1.83
C MET A 173 13.45 -12.75 -1.04
N GLY A 174 13.81 -14.03 -1.20
CA GLY A 174 13.21 -15.13 -0.45
C GLY A 174 14.27 -16.10 0.07
N ARG A 175 13.92 -16.88 1.10
CA ARG A 175 14.72 -18.01 1.57
C ARG A 175 13.82 -19.14 2.05
N ILE A 176 14.31 -20.38 1.94
CA ILE A 176 13.54 -21.59 2.25
C ILE A 176 13.56 -21.95 3.74
N ALA A 177 14.52 -21.42 4.49
CA ALA A 177 14.68 -21.64 5.93
C ALA A 177 15.42 -20.45 6.56
N ASP A 178 15.25 -20.21 7.85
CA ASP A 178 15.83 -19.06 8.57
C ASP A 178 17.37 -18.99 8.51
N ASN A 179 18.04 -20.15 8.44
CA ASN A 179 19.48 -20.24 8.33
C ASN A 179 20.00 -20.23 6.88
N ALA A 180 19.11 -20.23 5.90
CA ALA A 180 19.49 -20.12 4.49
C ALA A 180 19.75 -18.65 4.10
N ALA A 181 20.65 -18.42 3.14
CA ALA A 181 20.85 -17.10 2.55
C ALA A 181 19.60 -16.69 1.77
N PHE A 182 19.31 -15.39 1.73
CA PHE A 182 18.31 -14.86 0.83
C PHE A 182 18.76 -15.00 -0.63
N ALA A 183 17.83 -15.41 -1.48
CA ALA A 183 18.00 -15.47 -2.92
C ALA A 183 17.02 -14.51 -3.59
N LEU A 184 17.44 -13.91 -4.71
CA LEU A 184 16.59 -13.04 -5.50
C LEU A 184 15.42 -13.84 -6.10
N SER A 185 14.19 -13.39 -5.86
CA SER A 185 12.97 -13.94 -6.44
C SER A 185 12.53 -13.13 -7.67
N SER A 186 12.60 -11.81 -7.58
CA SER A 186 12.30 -10.91 -8.69
C SER A 186 12.88 -9.53 -8.43
N THR A 187 13.08 -8.78 -9.53
CA THR A 187 13.38 -7.34 -9.49
C THR A 187 12.23 -6.58 -10.10
N VAL A 188 11.84 -5.46 -9.51
CA VAL A 188 10.87 -4.53 -10.05
C VAL A 188 11.57 -3.22 -10.35
N GLY A 189 11.60 -2.81 -11.62
CA GLY A 189 12.15 -1.54 -12.07
C GLY A 189 11.04 -0.52 -12.30
N PHE A 190 11.25 0.75 -11.91
CA PHE A 190 10.26 1.82 -12.01
C PHE A 190 10.79 3.01 -12.80
N LYS A 191 9.88 3.67 -13.55
CA LYS A 191 10.11 4.98 -14.15
C LYS A 191 9.03 5.94 -13.71
N TYR A 192 9.36 7.22 -13.67
CA TYR A 192 8.53 8.27 -13.09
C TYR A 192 8.34 9.44 -14.06
N ASP A 193 7.25 10.18 -13.86
CA ASP A 193 7.07 11.51 -14.43
C ASP A 193 7.80 12.59 -13.60
N ASP A 194 7.48 13.86 -13.83
CA ASP A 194 8.01 15.02 -13.11
C ASP A 194 7.00 15.65 -12.14
N LYS A 195 5.82 15.03 -11.95
CA LYS A 195 4.73 15.55 -11.11
C LYS A 195 4.80 14.96 -9.70
N LYS A 196 4.26 15.70 -8.73
CA LYS A 196 4.21 15.25 -7.34
C LYS A 196 3.27 14.05 -7.20
N ASN A 197 3.74 13.06 -6.48
CA ASN A 197 2.93 11.91 -6.11
C ASN A 197 1.92 12.32 -5.01
N SER A 198 0.65 12.13 -5.31
CA SER A 198 -0.45 12.47 -4.41
C SER A 198 -0.47 11.63 -3.14
N GLN A 199 -0.21 10.33 -3.26
CA GLN A 199 -0.25 9.40 -2.12
C GLN A 199 0.88 9.68 -1.14
N ARG A 200 2.08 9.99 -1.64
CA ARG A 200 3.19 10.40 -0.79
C ARG A 200 2.94 11.72 -0.04
N SER A 201 2.11 12.60 -0.58
CA SER A 201 1.78 13.88 0.08
C SER A 201 0.91 13.70 1.32
N VAL A 202 0.26 12.54 1.48
CA VAL A 202 -0.55 12.20 2.64
C VAL A 202 0.36 11.55 3.69
N ALA A 203 0.54 12.23 4.82
CA ALA A 203 1.40 11.75 5.90
C ALA A 203 0.95 10.35 6.37
N ASP A 204 1.91 9.46 6.61
CA ASP A 204 1.73 8.08 7.10
C ASP A 204 0.89 7.14 6.20
N PHE A 205 0.40 7.61 5.04
CA PHE A 205 -0.45 6.80 4.17
C PHE A 205 0.20 5.45 3.82
N GLY A 206 1.47 5.44 3.43
CA GLY A 206 2.21 4.22 3.12
C GLY A 206 2.34 3.26 4.32
N TYR A 207 2.53 3.80 5.53
CA TYR A 207 2.63 2.96 6.74
C TYR A 207 1.29 2.38 7.17
N ILE A 208 0.19 3.07 6.88
CA ILE A 208 -1.17 2.61 7.21
C ILE A 208 -1.67 1.61 6.16
N THR A 209 -1.28 1.77 4.90
CA THR A 209 -1.73 0.95 3.77
C THR A 209 -0.68 -0.07 3.35
N ASP A 210 0.36 0.34 2.61
CA ASP A 210 1.46 -0.51 2.20
C ASP A 210 2.70 0.31 1.82
N LEU A 211 3.89 -0.20 2.19
CA LEU A 211 5.21 0.39 1.92
C LEU A 211 5.71 -0.03 0.53
N ASN A 212 5.06 0.47 -0.51
CA ASN A 212 5.42 0.21 -1.90
C ASN A 212 5.91 1.47 -2.63
N ALA A 213 6.43 1.31 -3.84
CA ALA A 213 6.97 2.41 -4.62
C ALA A 213 5.92 3.49 -4.94
N VAL A 214 4.64 3.11 -5.12
CA VAL A 214 3.53 4.06 -5.38
C VAL A 214 3.34 5.00 -4.19
N ASN A 215 3.40 4.49 -2.96
CA ASN A 215 3.15 5.28 -1.75
C ASN A 215 4.39 6.03 -1.25
N LEU A 216 5.58 5.58 -1.61
CA LEU A 216 6.84 6.10 -1.05
C LEU A 216 7.58 7.06 -1.97
N SER A 217 7.41 6.96 -3.29
CA SER A 217 8.17 7.76 -4.26
C SER A 217 7.66 9.19 -4.38
N ALA A 218 8.56 10.12 -4.69
CA ALA A 218 8.26 11.56 -4.79
C ALA A 218 7.39 11.91 -6.00
N ASN A 219 7.51 11.14 -7.08
CA ASN A 219 6.82 11.36 -8.36
C ASN A 219 5.88 10.19 -8.68
N ASN A 220 5.02 10.35 -9.69
CA ASN A 220 4.09 9.31 -10.11
C ASN A 220 4.79 8.28 -11.02
N ILE A 221 4.51 6.99 -10.81
CA ILE A 221 5.06 5.90 -11.62
C ILE A 221 4.43 5.92 -13.00
N VAL A 222 5.23 5.94 -14.06
CA VAL A 222 4.76 5.82 -15.45
C VAL A 222 5.06 4.46 -16.07
N SER A 223 5.97 3.69 -15.47
CA SER A 223 6.32 2.34 -15.93
C SER A 223 6.78 1.48 -14.76
N GLU A 224 6.33 0.24 -14.74
CA GLU A 224 6.76 -0.82 -13.82
C GLU A 224 7.11 -2.05 -14.66
N VAL A 225 8.28 -2.65 -14.39
CA VAL A 225 8.71 -3.89 -15.04
C VAL A 225 9.13 -4.88 -13.98
N ILE A 226 8.41 -6.00 -13.86
CA ILE A 226 8.72 -7.09 -12.95
C ILE A 226 9.51 -8.14 -13.74
N THR A 227 10.73 -8.42 -13.29
CA THR A 227 11.62 -9.42 -13.89
C THR A 227 11.82 -10.56 -12.90
N PRO A 228 11.23 -11.74 -13.12
CA PRO A 228 11.44 -12.93 -12.29
C PRO A 228 12.88 -13.45 -12.40
N ALA A 229 13.50 -13.85 -11.27
CA ALA A 229 14.87 -14.37 -11.24
C ALA A 229 15.01 -15.77 -11.87
N ASN A 230 13.91 -16.51 -12.01
CA ASN A 230 13.89 -17.85 -12.61
C ASN A 230 13.90 -17.87 -14.15
N GLY A 231 14.07 -16.70 -14.81
CA GLY A 231 14.09 -16.58 -16.26
C GLY A 231 12.72 -16.57 -16.94
N ALA A 232 11.62 -16.52 -16.19
CA ALA A 232 10.28 -16.32 -16.76
C ALA A 232 10.18 -14.94 -17.43
N HIS A 233 9.20 -14.80 -18.34
CA HIS A 233 8.98 -13.53 -19.04
C HIS A 233 8.72 -12.39 -18.07
N ALA A 234 9.32 -11.24 -18.36
CA ALA A 234 9.05 -10.01 -17.61
C ALA A 234 7.61 -9.54 -17.84
N ILE A 235 7.01 -8.99 -16.80
CA ILE A 235 5.67 -8.39 -16.83
C ILE A 235 5.85 -6.88 -16.79
N ALA A 236 5.32 -6.18 -17.79
CA ALA A 236 5.40 -4.73 -17.88
C ALA A 236 4.02 -4.09 -17.69
N LYS A 237 3.98 -3.04 -16.87
CA LYS A 237 2.82 -2.16 -16.72
C LYS A 237 3.20 -0.75 -17.09
N SER A 238 2.26 -0.01 -17.68
CA SER A 238 2.40 1.41 -17.95
C SER A 238 1.26 2.19 -17.33
N TYR A 239 1.54 3.44 -16.96
CA TYR A 239 0.60 4.32 -16.28
C TYR A 239 0.55 5.65 -17.00
N ALA A 240 -0.65 6.08 -17.39
CA ALA A 240 -0.90 7.38 -17.99
C ALA A 240 -1.80 8.20 -17.08
N TYR A 241 -1.41 9.44 -16.81
CA TYR A 241 -2.11 10.34 -15.89
C TYR A 241 -2.81 11.47 -16.62
N ALA A 242 -4.04 11.77 -16.20
CA ALA A 242 -4.66 13.07 -16.44
C ALA A 242 -4.61 13.89 -15.16
N TYR A 243 -4.24 15.16 -15.27
CA TYR A 243 -4.03 16.07 -14.15
C TYR A 243 -5.05 17.21 -14.17
N ASN A 244 -5.48 17.65 -13.00
CA ASN A 244 -6.28 18.87 -12.85
C ASN A 244 -5.42 20.14 -13.03
N SER A 245 -6.05 21.31 -12.98
CA SER A 245 -5.39 22.61 -13.12
C SER A 245 -4.33 22.88 -12.03
N ASN A 246 -4.41 22.20 -10.89
CA ASN A 246 -3.47 22.29 -9.78
C ASN A 246 -2.34 21.26 -9.86
N HIS A 247 -2.22 20.53 -10.97
CA HIS A 247 -1.25 19.47 -11.22
C HIS A 247 -1.37 18.23 -10.30
N TYR A 248 -2.54 17.99 -9.73
CA TYR A 248 -2.86 16.73 -9.05
C TYR A 248 -3.48 15.74 -10.03
N PRO A 249 -3.12 14.43 -9.97
CA PRO A 249 -3.73 13.42 -10.83
C PRO A 249 -5.20 13.24 -10.47
N GLU A 250 -6.09 13.30 -11.48
CA GLU A 250 -7.52 13.00 -11.34
C GLU A 250 -7.85 11.61 -11.87
N LYS A 251 -7.03 11.12 -12.82
CA LYS A 251 -7.24 9.84 -13.46
C LYS A 251 -5.90 9.19 -13.77
N VAL A 252 -5.82 7.89 -13.47
CA VAL A 252 -4.70 7.03 -13.87
C VAL A 252 -5.23 5.91 -14.75
N THR A 253 -4.69 5.77 -15.95
CA THR A 253 -4.94 4.64 -16.82
C THR A 253 -3.77 3.68 -16.71
N THR A 254 -3.99 2.52 -16.10
CA THR A 254 -2.99 1.45 -15.97
C THR A 254 -3.20 0.45 -17.08
N LYS A 255 -2.15 0.11 -17.84
CA LYS A 255 -2.16 -0.95 -18.84
C LYS A 255 -1.21 -2.06 -18.45
N ASN A 256 -1.72 -3.29 -18.47
CA ASN A 256 -0.96 -4.51 -18.25
C ASN A 256 -1.33 -5.51 -19.36
N ASN A 257 -0.43 -5.74 -20.29
CA ASN A 257 -0.72 -6.51 -21.51
C ASN A 257 -1.94 -5.96 -22.25
N ASN A 258 -3.04 -6.73 -22.31
CA ASN A 258 -4.29 -6.35 -22.98
C ASN A 258 -5.35 -5.78 -22.01
N GLU A 259 -5.00 -5.62 -20.75
CA GLU A 259 -5.92 -5.15 -19.71
C GLU A 259 -5.68 -3.67 -19.44
N GLU A 260 -6.77 -2.92 -19.35
CA GLU A 260 -6.75 -1.52 -18.98
C GLU A 260 -7.63 -1.31 -17.75
N VAL A 261 -7.06 -0.70 -16.71
CA VAL A 261 -7.78 -0.32 -15.50
C VAL A 261 -7.70 1.18 -15.31
N ILE A 262 -8.84 1.79 -15.05
CA ILE A 262 -8.95 3.22 -14.75
C ILE A 262 -9.05 3.37 -13.23
N THR A 263 -8.19 4.23 -12.67
CA THR A 263 -8.26 4.70 -11.29
C THR A 263 -8.61 6.18 -11.30
N GLU A 264 -9.65 6.56 -10.59
CA GLU A 264 -10.04 7.96 -10.38
C GLU A 264 -9.60 8.44 -9.01
N LEU A 265 -9.11 9.68 -8.94
CA LEU A 265 -8.67 10.33 -7.71
C LEU A 265 -9.47 11.61 -7.51
N THR A 266 -9.97 11.83 -6.30
CA THR A 266 -10.66 13.07 -5.94
C THR A 266 -9.91 13.80 -4.82
N TRP A 267 -10.08 15.11 -4.76
CA TRP A 267 -9.31 16.01 -3.90
C TRP A 267 -10.25 16.96 -3.15
N GLU A 268 -9.90 17.31 -1.93
CA GLU A 268 -10.57 18.31 -1.09
C GLU A 268 -9.64 19.41 -0.59
#